data_d981868ac7e5b1a7a605fdfa036560e0
#
_entry.id   d981868ac7e5b1a7a605fdfa036560e0
#
_cell.length_a   1.000
_cell.length_b   1.000
_cell.length_c   1.000
_cell.angle_alpha   90.00
_cell.angle_beta   90.00
_cell.angle_gamma   90.00
#
_symmetry.space_group_name_H-M   'P 1'
#
loop_
_entity.id
_entity.type
_entity.pdbx_description
1 polymer ?
#
loop_
_entity_poly.entity_id
_entity_poly.type
_entity_poly.pdbx_seq_one_letter_code
_entity_poly.pdbx_strand_id
1 'polypeptide(L)'
;MIAIEALNVLELFGGIGAIRKALIRQNIPYRIVDYVEIDRNCVKSYNALYGENFKPKDITLYHPIDIKVDLLMHGSPCQDFSRSGLKQGGKKGSGTRSSLLFETIRIIEEMNDKPKIVLWENVKGVLDKNMRASFFHYLNEMERLGYENKFKI
;
A
#
# COMPACT_ATOMS: atom_id res chain seq x y z
N MET A 1 7.96 -32.42 5.57
CA MET A 1 7.67 -30.98 5.85
C MET A 1 7.45 -30.31 4.51
N ILE A 2 6.27 -29.75 4.29
CA ILE A 2 6.01 -28.92 3.09
C ILE A 2 6.78 -27.62 3.34
N ALA A 3 7.81 -27.34 2.54
CA ALA A 3 8.52 -26.07 2.61
C ALA A 3 7.52 -24.96 2.18
N ILE A 4 7.16 -24.07 3.08
CA ILE A 4 6.36 -22.89 2.72
C ILE A 4 7.27 -21.98 1.90
N GLU A 5 6.92 -21.81 0.63
CA GLU A 5 7.66 -20.92 -0.26
C GLU A 5 7.56 -19.48 0.24
N ALA A 6 8.67 -18.74 0.20
CA ALA A 6 8.69 -17.37 0.69
C ALA A 6 7.84 -16.46 -0.23
N LEU A 7 6.96 -15.65 0.37
CA LEU A 7 6.13 -14.70 -0.36
C LEU A 7 6.97 -13.58 -0.98
N ASN A 8 6.74 -13.28 -2.24
CA ASN A 8 7.26 -12.07 -2.88
C ASN A 8 6.37 -10.88 -2.45
N VAL A 9 6.94 -9.94 -1.72
CA VAL A 9 6.22 -8.83 -1.09
C VAL A 9 6.60 -7.52 -1.74
N LEU A 10 5.60 -6.76 -2.20
CA LEU A 10 5.71 -5.36 -2.59
C LEU A 10 5.16 -4.50 -1.46
N GLU A 11 5.96 -3.54 -0.99
CA GLU A 11 5.58 -2.64 0.10
C GLU A 11 5.44 -1.21 -0.41
N LEU A 12 4.20 -0.68 -0.43
CA LEU A 12 3.88 0.68 -0.86
C LEU A 12 3.58 1.55 0.36
N PHE A 13 4.04 2.81 0.36
CA PHE A 13 3.95 3.71 1.51
C PHE A 13 4.52 3.06 2.77
N GLY A 14 5.65 2.36 2.61
CA GLY A 14 6.15 1.43 3.60
C GLY A 14 6.66 2.07 4.89
N GLY A 15 6.88 3.40 4.92
CA GLY A 15 7.35 4.10 6.10
C GLY A 15 8.60 3.45 6.68
N ILE A 16 8.60 3.19 7.98
CA ILE A 16 9.70 2.48 8.65
C ILE A 16 9.53 0.94 8.66
N GLY A 17 8.56 0.39 7.92
CA GLY A 17 8.36 -1.06 7.77
C GLY A 17 7.54 -1.71 8.88
N ALA A 18 6.50 -1.05 9.38
CA ALA A 18 5.64 -1.59 10.44
C ALA A 18 4.94 -2.89 10.00
N ILE A 19 4.44 -2.95 8.76
CA ILE A 19 3.76 -4.15 8.23
C ILE A 19 4.80 -5.27 7.99
N ARG A 20 5.99 -4.96 7.47
CA ARG A 20 7.09 -5.92 7.37
C ARG A 20 7.44 -6.52 8.74
N LYS A 21 7.47 -5.71 9.80
CA LYS A 21 7.71 -6.19 11.16
C LYS A 21 6.65 -7.19 11.62
N ALA A 22 5.41 -7.03 11.18
CA ALA A 22 4.35 -7.99 11.48
C ALA A 22 4.63 -9.36 10.84
N LEU A 23 5.09 -9.43 9.58
CA LEU A 23 5.49 -10.68 8.93
C LEU A 23 6.60 -11.39 9.72
N ILE A 24 7.63 -10.63 10.16
CA ILE A 24 8.72 -11.17 10.99
C ILE A 24 8.18 -11.77 12.28
N ARG A 25 7.29 -11.06 12.99
CA ARG A 25 6.71 -11.52 14.26
C ARG A 25 5.84 -12.76 14.12
N GLN A 26 5.23 -12.93 12.95
CA GLN A 26 4.39 -14.09 12.65
C GLN A 26 5.19 -15.25 12.01
N ASN A 27 6.51 -15.13 11.88
CA ASN A 27 7.39 -16.10 11.23
C ASN A 27 6.91 -16.48 9.81
N ILE A 28 6.33 -15.52 9.08
CA ILE A 28 5.92 -15.71 7.69
C ILE A 28 7.15 -15.55 6.79
N PRO A 29 7.55 -16.57 6.02
CA PRO A 29 8.66 -16.46 5.08
C PRO A 29 8.34 -15.46 3.98
N TYR A 30 9.22 -14.49 3.75
CA TYR A 30 9.01 -13.46 2.74
C TYR A 30 10.32 -12.97 2.13
N ARG A 31 10.18 -12.33 0.98
CA ARG A 31 11.23 -11.54 0.33
C ARG A 31 10.61 -10.22 -0.14
N ILE A 32 11.17 -9.08 0.27
CA ILE A 32 10.75 -7.78 -0.27
C ILE A 32 11.31 -7.67 -1.69
N VAL A 33 10.41 -7.66 -2.68
CA VAL A 33 10.79 -7.52 -4.09
C VAL A 33 10.96 -6.05 -4.47
N ASP A 34 10.19 -5.16 -3.84
CA ASP A 34 10.41 -3.72 -3.89
C ASP A 34 9.73 -2.99 -2.72
N TYR A 35 10.21 -1.77 -2.46
CA TYR A 35 9.74 -0.89 -1.40
C TYR A 35 9.62 0.53 -1.95
N VAL A 36 8.45 1.16 -1.77
CA VAL A 36 8.11 2.48 -2.29
C VAL A 36 7.73 3.40 -1.13
N GLU A 37 8.56 4.41 -0.90
CA GLU A 37 8.40 5.45 0.11
C GLU A 37 9.16 6.70 -0.35
N ILE A 38 8.53 7.85 -0.23
CA ILE A 38 9.11 9.14 -0.67
C ILE A 38 9.92 9.83 0.43
N ASP A 39 9.59 9.60 1.70
CA ASP A 39 10.27 10.22 2.82
C ASP A 39 11.67 9.63 3.03
N ARG A 40 12.68 10.48 2.85
CA ARG A 40 14.09 10.09 2.97
C ARG A 40 14.47 9.57 4.36
N ASN A 41 13.84 10.08 5.42
CA ASN A 41 14.12 9.66 6.80
C ASN A 41 13.51 8.28 7.07
N CYS A 42 12.28 8.04 6.57
CA CYS A 42 11.66 6.73 6.60
C CYS A 42 12.51 5.70 5.87
N VAL A 43 12.95 6.00 4.63
CA VAL A 43 13.80 5.11 3.83
C VAL A 43 15.12 4.82 4.54
N LYS A 44 15.78 5.84 5.13
CA LYS A 44 17.02 5.66 5.89
C LYS A 44 16.81 4.73 7.10
N SER A 45 15.72 4.94 7.84
CA SER A 45 15.37 4.12 9.00
C SER A 45 15.04 2.68 8.60
N TYR A 46 14.27 2.50 7.53
CA TYR A 46 13.93 1.18 6.98
C TYR A 46 15.18 0.40 6.58
N ASN A 47 16.08 1.03 5.82
CA ASN A 47 17.34 0.40 5.40
C ASN A 47 18.20 0.00 6.61
N ALA A 48 18.30 0.87 7.61
CA ALA A 48 19.05 0.57 8.84
C ALA A 48 18.46 -0.58 9.65
N LEU A 49 17.12 -0.65 9.75
CA LEU A 49 16.41 -1.68 10.51
C LEU A 49 16.49 -3.07 9.87
N TYR A 50 16.53 -3.13 8.55
CA TYR A 50 16.36 -4.39 7.80
C TYR A 50 17.58 -4.76 6.95
N GLY A 51 18.66 -3.98 6.99
CA GLY A 51 19.87 -4.25 6.19
C GLY A 51 19.67 -4.06 4.69
N GLU A 52 18.78 -3.15 4.31
CA GLU A 52 18.42 -2.87 2.91
C GLU A 52 19.15 -1.64 2.35
N ASN A 53 19.01 -1.40 1.06
CA ASN A 53 19.59 -0.23 0.39
C ASN A 53 18.64 0.40 -0.64
N PHE A 54 17.37 0.53 -0.27
CA PHE A 54 16.37 1.18 -1.11
C PHE A 54 16.63 2.69 -1.23
N LYS A 55 16.10 3.29 -2.30
CA LYS A 55 16.12 4.73 -2.52
C LYS A 55 14.71 5.29 -2.35
N PRO A 56 14.55 6.57 -1.98
CA PRO A 56 13.24 7.23 -2.00
C PRO A 56 12.61 7.13 -3.38
N LYS A 57 11.32 6.76 -3.43
CA LYS A 57 10.54 6.64 -4.67
C LYS A 57 9.21 7.36 -4.53
N ASP A 58 8.86 8.12 -5.56
CA ASP A 58 7.53 8.69 -5.70
C ASP A 58 6.58 7.65 -6.30
N ILE A 59 5.51 7.34 -5.59
CA ILE A 59 4.54 6.32 -6.01
C ILE A 59 3.85 6.69 -7.32
N THR A 60 3.68 7.99 -7.62
CA THR A 60 3.05 8.46 -8.85
C THR A 60 3.89 8.19 -10.10
N LEU A 61 5.19 7.93 -9.92
CA LEU A 61 6.15 7.59 -10.96
C LEU A 61 6.55 6.10 -10.93
N TYR A 62 5.92 5.32 -10.06
CA TYR A 62 6.24 3.90 -9.90
C TYR A 62 5.36 3.01 -10.78
N HIS A 63 5.98 2.21 -11.66
CA HIS A 63 5.32 1.36 -12.65
C HIS A 63 5.88 -0.06 -12.65
N PRO A 64 5.41 -0.96 -11.77
CA PRO A 64 5.93 -2.33 -11.61
C PRO A 64 5.26 -3.31 -12.57
N ILE A 65 5.52 -3.21 -13.87
CA ILE A 65 4.81 -4.00 -14.89
C ILE A 65 5.14 -5.50 -14.79
N ASP A 66 6.43 -5.84 -14.66
CA ASP A 66 6.94 -7.22 -14.80
C ASP A 66 7.47 -7.83 -13.49
N ILE A 67 7.09 -7.32 -12.33
CA ILE A 67 7.50 -7.92 -11.06
C ILE A 67 6.47 -8.93 -10.58
N LYS A 68 6.95 -10.10 -10.11
CA LYS A 68 6.08 -11.10 -9.47
C LYS A 68 5.86 -10.73 -8.02
N VAL A 69 4.60 -10.53 -7.63
CA VAL A 69 4.18 -10.18 -6.28
C VAL A 69 3.10 -11.16 -5.80
N ASP A 70 3.34 -11.80 -4.66
CA ASP A 70 2.33 -12.64 -4.01
C ASP A 70 1.49 -11.83 -3.03
N LEU A 71 2.13 -10.91 -2.29
CA LEU A 71 1.51 -10.04 -1.29
C LEU A 71 1.90 -8.58 -1.55
N LEU A 72 0.92 -7.72 -1.81
CA LEU A 72 1.08 -6.28 -1.80
C LEU A 72 0.63 -5.75 -0.44
N MET A 73 1.50 -5.00 0.23
CA MET A 73 1.19 -4.33 1.50
C MET A 73 1.24 -2.83 1.31
N HIS A 74 0.26 -2.09 1.86
CA HIS A 74 0.31 -0.64 1.80
C HIS A 74 -0.30 0.05 3.02
N GLY A 75 0.32 1.16 3.41
CA GLY A 75 -0.14 2.08 4.44
C GLY A 75 -0.42 3.45 3.83
N SER A 76 -1.33 3.52 2.85
CA SER A 76 -1.62 4.78 2.16
C SER A 76 -2.12 5.86 3.12
N PRO A 77 -1.65 7.13 2.99
CA PRO A 77 -2.02 8.19 3.90
C PRO A 77 -3.52 8.51 3.80
N CYS A 78 -4.18 8.58 4.97
CA CYS A 78 -5.58 9.00 5.12
C CYS A 78 -5.75 10.53 5.25
N GLN A 79 -4.66 11.28 5.19
CA GLN A 79 -4.68 12.70 5.50
C GLN A 79 -4.95 13.50 4.25
N ASP A 80 -6.13 14.00 4.04
CA ASP A 80 -6.50 15.24 3.34
C ASP A 80 -7.99 15.36 3.01
N PHE A 81 -8.84 14.58 3.70
CA PHE A 81 -10.25 14.96 3.78
C PHE A 81 -10.49 15.97 4.91
N SER A 82 -9.44 16.34 5.68
CA SER A 82 -9.53 17.31 6.75
C SER A 82 -9.47 18.73 6.22
N ARG A 83 -10.59 19.42 6.35
CA ARG A 83 -10.79 20.88 6.44
C ARG A 83 -10.42 21.80 5.28
N SER A 84 -9.46 21.51 4.43
CA SER A 84 -9.11 22.42 3.30
C SER A 84 -9.58 21.91 1.94
N GLY A 85 -10.01 20.65 1.82
CA GLY A 85 -10.37 19.97 0.57
C GLY A 85 -11.88 19.88 0.29
N LEU A 86 -12.73 20.57 1.05
CA LEU A 86 -14.20 20.53 0.90
C LEU A 86 -14.73 21.01 -0.47
N LYS A 87 -13.86 21.43 -1.38
CA LYS A 87 -14.25 21.85 -2.75
C LYS A 87 -13.50 21.12 -3.89
N GLN A 88 -12.52 20.24 -3.59
CA GLN A 88 -11.82 19.47 -4.62
C GLN A 88 -11.83 17.99 -4.26
N GLY A 89 -13.02 17.42 -4.18
CA GLY A 89 -13.23 16.00 -3.88
C GLY A 89 -12.24 15.11 -4.62
N GLY A 90 -11.77 14.05 -3.96
CA GLY A 90 -10.76 13.10 -4.44
C GLY A 90 -11.08 12.49 -5.81
N LYS A 91 -10.99 13.30 -6.85
CA LYS A 91 -11.03 12.84 -8.23
C LYS A 91 -9.67 12.28 -8.58
N LYS A 92 -9.65 11.16 -9.29
CA LYS A 92 -8.46 10.59 -9.91
C LYS A 92 -7.65 11.72 -10.56
N GLY A 93 -6.39 11.93 -10.13
CA GLY A 93 -5.52 12.97 -10.69
C GLY A 93 -5.62 14.35 -10.02
N SER A 94 -6.33 14.53 -8.90
CA SER A 94 -6.47 15.85 -8.23
C SER A 94 -5.22 16.33 -7.48
N GLY A 95 -4.15 15.50 -7.38
CA GLY A 95 -2.92 15.84 -6.65
C GLY A 95 -3.08 15.91 -5.13
N THR A 96 -4.25 15.53 -4.59
CA THR A 96 -4.48 15.48 -3.14
C THR A 96 -3.95 14.17 -2.56
N ARG A 97 -3.56 14.15 -1.27
CA ARG A 97 -3.09 12.91 -0.61
C ARG A 97 -4.10 11.79 -0.58
N SER A 98 -5.40 12.10 -0.67
CA SER A 98 -6.46 11.10 -0.86
C SER A 98 -6.41 10.43 -2.23
N SER A 99 -5.85 11.08 -3.25
CA SER A 99 -5.60 10.48 -4.55
C SER A 99 -4.51 9.40 -4.50
N LEU A 100 -3.62 9.46 -3.51
CA LEU A 100 -2.54 8.49 -3.34
C LEU A 100 -3.04 7.08 -2.99
N LEU A 101 -4.21 6.96 -2.34
CA LEU A 101 -4.86 5.66 -2.14
C LEU A 101 -5.13 4.96 -3.48
N PHE A 102 -5.56 5.73 -4.49
CA PHE A 102 -5.88 5.21 -5.83
C PHE A 102 -4.63 4.88 -6.66
N GLU A 103 -3.46 5.33 -6.24
CA GLU A 103 -2.20 4.89 -6.86
C GLU A 103 -1.96 3.38 -6.63
N THR A 104 -2.39 2.83 -5.49
CA THR A 104 -2.34 1.38 -5.27
C THR A 104 -3.20 0.62 -6.29
N ILE A 105 -4.39 1.13 -6.61
CA ILE A 105 -5.27 0.55 -7.63
C ILE A 105 -4.61 0.62 -9.01
N ARG A 106 -4.08 1.79 -9.39
CA ARG A 106 -3.35 1.97 -10.65
C ARG A 106 -2.20 0.97 -10.78
N ILE A 107 -1.40 0.83 -9.73
CA ILE A 107 -0.26 -0.09 -9.70
C ILE A 107 -0.73 -1.53 -9.93
N ILE A 108 -1.79 -1.98 -9.24
CA ILE A 108 -2.34 -3.33 -9.42
C ILE A 108 -2.89 -3.52 -10.84
N GLU A 109 -3.52 -2.50 -11.43
CA GLU A 109 -4.02 -2.55 -12.81
C GLU A 109 -2.91 -2.68 -13.85
N GLU A 110 -1.77 -2.03 -13.62
CA GLU A 110 -0.61 -2.04 -14.52
C GLU A 110 0.19 -3.35 -14.47
N MET A 111 0.07 -4.13 -13.39
CA MET A 111 0.80 -5.39 -13.24
C MET A 111 0.25 -6.47 -14.17
N ASN A 112 1.15 -7.16 -14.89
CA ASN A 112 0.79 -8.31 -15.71
C ASN A 112 0.20 -9.44 -14.86
N ASP A 113 0.85 -9.77 -13.73
CA ASP A 113 0.37 -10.72 -12.74
C ASP A 113 -0.04 -9.96 -11.48
N LYS A 114 -1.35 -9.91 -11.18
CA LYS A 114 -1.88 -9.23 -9.99
C LYS A 114 -1.47 -9.97 -8.71
N PRO A 115 -1.18 -9.23 -7.62
CA PRO A 115 -0.92 -9.83 -6.31
C PRO A 115 -2.08 -10.72 -5.87
N LYS A 116 -1.78 -11.88 -5.28
CA LYS A 116 -2.80 -12.79 -4.74
C LYS A 116 -3.51 -12.21 -3.53
N ILE A 117 -2.77 -11.43 -2.73
CA ILE A 117 -3.25 -10.81 -1.49
C ILE A 117 -2.85 -9.34 -1.50
N VAL A 118 -3.78 -8.48 -1.10
CA VAL A 118 -3.52 -7.07 -0.84
C VAL A 118 -3.87 -6.78 0.62
N LEU A 119 -2.89 -6.30 1.38
CA LEU A 119 -3.06 -5.93 2.79
C LEU A 119 -2.98 -4.41 2.94
N TRP A 120 -4.09 -3.80 3.34
CA TRP A 120 -4.15 -2.37 3.64
C TRP A 120 -4.18 -2.14 5.15
N GLU A 121 -3.14 -1.48 5.67
CA GLU A 121 -3.10 -0.98 7.04
C GLU A 121 -3.57 0.48 7.07
N ASN A 122 -4.42 0.82 8.04
CA ASN A 122 -4.84 2.19 8.20
C ASN A 122 -5.36 2.48 9.63
N VAL A 123 -5.53 3.77 9.94
CA VAL A 123 -6.12 4.21 11.21
C VAL A 123 -7.65 4.08 11.19
N LYS A 124 -8.28 3.91 12.35
CA LYS A 124 -9.75 3.82 12.48
C LYS A 124 -10.49 5.01 11.84
N GLY A 125 -9.87 6.18 11.78
CA GLY A 125 -10.42 7.38 11.15
C GLY A 125 -10.79 7.22 9.68
N VAL A 126 -10.33 6.18 8.99
CA VAL A 126 -10.76 5.84 7.62
C VAL A 126 -12.28 5.58 7.54
N LEU A 127 -12.89 5.17 8.66
CA LEU A 127 -14.33 4.91 8.75
C LEU A 127 -15.16 6.14 9.16
N ASP A 128 -14.52 7.26 9.46
CA ASP A 128 -15.19 8.49 9.81
C ASP A 128 -16.03 9.03 8.64
N LYS A 129 -17.07 9.80 8.95
CA LYS A 129 -18.05 10.31 7.97
C LYS A 129 -17.40 10.92 6.73
N ASN A 130 -16.29 11.63 6.90
CA ASN A 130 -15.60 12.33 5.81
C ASN A 130 -14.71 11.40 4.94
N MET A 131 -14.31 10.25 5.48
CA MET A 131 -13.42 9.28 4.80
C MET A 131 -14.16 8.08 4.23
N ARG A 132 -15.34 7.78 4.78
CA ARG A 132 -16.12 6.57 4.47
C ARG A 132 -16.40 6.40 2.98
N ALA A 133 -16.69 7.49 2.27
CA ALA A 133 -16.95 7.42 0.83
C ALA A 133 -15.73 6.90 0.04
N SER A 134 -14.52 7.38 0.37
CA SER A 134 -13.29 6.91 -0.27
C SER A 134 -12.94 5.48 0.15
N PHE A 135 -13.20 5.11 1.41
CA PHE A 135 -13.04 3.74 1.87
C PHE A 135 -13.90 2.77 1.06
N PHE A 136 -15.20 3.02 0.93
CA PHE A 136 -16.08 2.16 0.14
C PHE A 136 -15.76 2.20 -1.35
N HIS A 137 -15.37 3.35 -1.88
CA HIS A 137 -14.92 3.43 -3.27
C HIS A 137 -13.68 2.55 -3.50
N TYR A 138 -12.71 2.59 -2.59
CA TYR A 138 -11.54 1.70 -2.66
C TYR A 138 -11.96 0.23 -2.64
N LEU A 139 -12.84 -0.19 -1.72
CA LEU A 139 -13.31 -1.59 -1.66
C LEU A 139 -14.00 -2.02 -2.97
N ASN A 140 -14.85 -1.16 -3.54
CA ASN A 140 -15.53 -1.44 -4.82
C ASN A 140 -14.53 -1.61 -5.97
N GLU A 141 -13.47 -0.78 -6.00
CA GLU A 141 -12.40 -0.92 -7.00
C GLU A 141 -11.61 -2.23 -6.80
N MET A 142 -11.36 -2.62 -5.56
CA MET A 142 -10.71 -3.91 -5.27
C MET A 142 -11.58 -5.10 -5.71
N GLU A 143 -12.89 -5.04 -5.49
CA GLU A 143 -13.85 -6.05 -6.00
C GLU A 143 -13.86 -6.08 -7.54
N ARG A 144 -13.85 -4.91 -8.20
CA ARG A 144 -13.73 -4.83 -9.66
C ARG A 144 -12.45 -5.49 -10.19
N LEU A 145 -11.36 -5.43 -9.42
CA LEU A 145 -10.10 -6.09 -9.74
C LEU A 145 -10.08 -7.60 -9.42
N GLY A 146 -11.17 -8.13 -8.82
CA GLY A 146 -11.35 -9.55 -8.51
C GLY A 146 -10.98 -9.96 -7.09
N TYR A 147 -10.78 -9.02 -6.16
CA TYR A 147 -10.50 -9.31 -4.76
C TYR A 147 -11.77 -9.42 -3.91
N GLU A 148 -11.78 -10.36 -2.98
CA GLU A 148 -12.75 -10.41 -1.88
C GLU A 148 -12.25 -9.55 -0.72
N ASN A 149 -13.07 -8.60 -0.26
CA ASN A 149 -12.68 -7.70 0.82
C ASN A 149 -13.06 -8.26 2.20
N LYS A 150 -12.10 -8.22 3.12
CA LYS A 150 -12.31 -8.48 4.55
C LYS A 150 -11.60 -7.42 5.37
N PHE A 151 -12.24 -6.87 6.38
CA PHE A 151 -11.59 -5.90 7.28
C PHE A 151 -11.90 -6.18 8.74
N LYS A 152 -10.98 -5.77 9.61
CA LYS A 152 -11.09 -5.86 11.06
C LYS A 152 -10.70 -4.52 11.67
N ILE A 153 -11.46 -4.06 12.67
CA ILE A 153 -11.24 -2.82 13.42
C ILE A 153 -10.52 -3.13 14.73
#